data_6703189a9a4dee3a9e60c6504dfe1be2
#
_entry.id   6703189a9a4dee3a9e60c6504dfe1be2
#
_cell.length_a   1.000
_cell.length_b   1.000
_cell.length_c   1.000
_cell.angle_alpha   90.00
_cell.angle_beta   90.00
_cell.angle_gamma   90.00
#
_symmetry.space_group_name_H-M   'P 1'
#
loop_
_entity.id
_entity.type
_entity.pdbx_description
1 polymer ?
#
loop_
_entity_poly.entity_id
_entity_poly.type
_entity_poly.pdbx_seq_one_letter_code
_entity_poly.pdbx_strand_id
1 'polypeptide(L)'
;MCSIIGYLGSSVSAQDLRTGFDKTISRGPDDTRMLHIGAATLGFHRLAIMGLHPEGMQPFTRDGSALVCNGEIYGFRPIRERLIAEGETFESESDCEILLPLYEREGLDMFRGLDAEFAMIIYDAKRGGLVAARDPIGIRPLYYGYDAEGAIIFASEAKNLVGLVHDVMPFPPGHYYADGKFTCYRDMTHVDAVCEDDLETVCTNIREKLIAGVQKRLDADAPLGFLLSGGLD
;
A
#
# COMPACT_ATOMS: atom_id res chain seq x y z
N MET A 1 5.33 0.62 11.32
CA MET A 1 4.55 0.57 10.05
C MET A 1 4.36 1.99 9.55
N CYS A 2 4.51 2.23 8.25
CA CYS A 2 4.35 3.55 7.66
C CYS A 2 2.92 4.10 7.78
N SER A 3 2.73 5.37 7.44
CA SER A 3 1.42 6.00 7.28
C SER A 3 1.37 6.79 5.99
N ILE A 4 0.22 6.76 5.33
CA ILE A 4 -0.04 7.45 4.07
C ILE A 4 -1.29 8.30 4.16
N ILE A 5 -1.32 9.37 3.37
CA ILE A 5 -2.52 10.17 3.10
C ILE A 5 -2.51 10.60 1.64
N GLY A 6 -3.69 10.73 1.04
CA GLY A 6 -3.86 11.23 -0.32
C GLY A 6 -5.16 12.01 -0.47
N TYR A 7 -5.09 13.18 -1.09
CA TYR A 7 -6.21 14.08 -1.32
C TYR A 7 -6.12 14.73 -2.69
N LEU A 8 -7.25 14.81 -3.36
CA LEU A 8 -7.43 15.53 -4.62
C LEU A 8 -8.67 16.40 -4.50
N GLY A 9 -8.47 17.63 -4.06
CA GLY A 9 -9.56 18.59 -3.85
C GLY A 9 -9.05 19.95 -3.39
N SER A 10 -9.97 20.85 -3.08
CA SER A 10 -9.66 22.25 -2.72
C SER A 10 -10.31 22.72 -1.42
N SER A 11 -11.29 21.97 -0.87
CA SER A 11 -12.03 22.41 0.31
C SER A 11 -11.27 22.20 1.63
N VAL A 12 -10.32 21.27 1.67
CA VAL A 12 -9.45 21.06 2.84
C VAL A 12 -8.15 21.81 2.65
N SER A 13 -7.82 22.70 3.59
CA SER A 13 -6.57 23.44 3.54
C SER A 13 -5.35 22.53 3.69
N ALA A 14 -4.20 22.95 3.11
CA ALA A 14 -2.94 22.20 3.27
C ALA A 14 -2.53 22.05 4.75
N GLN A 15 -2.85 23.05 5.59
CA GLN A 15 -2.57 23.02 7.02
C GLN A 15 -3.44 22.01 7.75
N ASP A 16 -4.75 21.93 7.43
CA ASP A 16 -5.66 20.98 8.07
C ASP A 16 -5.33 19.56 7.64
N LEU A 17 -5.03 19.36 6.34
CA LEU A 17 -4.58 18.07 5.81
C LEU A 17 -3.31 17.60 6.52
N ARG A 18 -2.33 18.49 6.67
CA ARG A 18 -1.09 18.22 7.40
C ARG A 18 -1.36 17.87 8.86
N THR A 19 -2.19 18.66 9.54
CA THR A 19 -2.57 18.41 10.94
C THR A 19 -3.27 17.06 11.12
N GLY A 20 -4.18 16.71 10.19
CA GLY A 20 -4.82 15.40 10.14
C GLY A 20 -3.80 14.28 9.96
N PHE A 21 -2.87 14.43 9.02
CA PHE A 21 -1.85 13.44 8.71
C PHE A 21 -0.88 13.21 9.88
N ASP A 22 -0.41 14.26 10.54
CA ASP A 22 0.56 14.18 11.65
C ASP A 22 0.03 13.43 12.88
N LYS A 23 -1.29 13.18 13.00
CA LYS A 23 -1.86 12.32 14.04
C LYS A 23 -1.31 10.87 13.99
N THR A 24 -0.69 10.47 12.88
CA THR A 24 -0.08 9.15 12.69
C THR A 24 1.44 9.17 12.52
N ILE A 25 2.12 10.26 12.89
CA ILE A 25 3.58 10.38 12.79
C ILE A 25 4.32 9.27 13.56
N SER A 26 3.74 8.76 14.65
CA SER A 26 4.30 7.66 15.45
C SER A 26 4.35 6.31 14.69
N ARG A 27 3.61 6.16 13.59
CA ARG A 27 3.69 4.96 12.73
C ARG A 27 4.95 4.93 11.89
N GLY A 28 5.44 6.10 11.49
CA GLY A 28 6.63 6.26 10.66
C GLY A 28 7.49 7.40 11.19
N PRO A 29 8.23 7.17 12.29
CA PRO A 29 8.94 8.22 12.99
C PRO A 29 10.26 8.64 12.33
N ASP A 30 10.73 7.87 11.32
CA ASP A 30 12.06 8.07 10.77
C ASP A 30 12.14 9.28 9.82
N ASP A 31 11.08 9.51 9.03
CA ASP A 31 11.01 10.67 8.13
C ASP A 31 9.55 10.97 7.74
N THR A 32 9.30 12.21 7.29
CA THR A 32 8.00 12.69 6.84
C THR A 32 8.12 13.53 5.58
N ARG A 33 7.35 13.17 4.55
CA ARG A 33 7.26 13.97 3.33
C ARG A 33 5.80 14.19 2.91
N MET A 34 5.51 15.40 2.46
CA MET A 34 4.28 15.71 1.72
C MET A 34 4.67 16.27 0.35
N LEU A 35 4.00 15.82 -0.67
CA LEU A 35 4.21 16.22 -2.06
C LEU A 35 2.91 16.77 -2.62
N HIS A 36 2.98 17.98 -3.18
CA HIS A 36 1.94 18.53 -4.04
C HIS A 36 2.31 18.23 -5.49
N ILE A 37 1.44 17.54 -6.21
CA ILE A 37 1.66 17.16 -7.60
C ILE A 37 0.36 17.26 -8.38
N GLY A 38 0.35 18.06 -9.44
CA GLY A 38 -0.88 18.42 -10.13
C GLY A 38 -1.86 19.10 -9.15
N ALA A 39 -3.07 18.53 -9.03
CA ALA A 39 -4.08 18.98 -8.07
C ALA A 39 -4.12 18.09 -6.79
N ALA A 40 -3.22 17.12 -6.69
CA ALA A 40 -3.19 16.17 -5.58
C ALA A 40 -2.14 16.53 -4.53
N THR A 41 -2.39 16.08 -3.31
CA THR A 41 -1.41 16.06 -2.21
C THR A 41 -1.28 14.63 -1.72
N LEU A 42 -0.05 14.12 -1.70
CA LEU A 42 0.29 12.81 -1.12
C LEU A 42 1.23 13.02 0.07
N GLY A 43 1.02 12.26 1.15
CA GLY A 43 1.86 12.29 2.33
C GLY A 43 2.33 10.90 2.74
N PHE A 44 3.56 10.83 3.26
CA PHE A 44 4.20 9.61 3.73
C PHE A 44 4.96 9.86 5.03
N HIS A 45 4.63 9.08 6.08
CA HIS A 45 5.46 8.91 7.28
C HIS A 45 6.19 7.58 7.17
N ARG A 46 7.50 7.61 7.24
CA ARG A 46 8.36 6.45 7.01
C ARG A 46 8.74 5.74 8.30
N LEU A 47 8.58 4.42 8.29
CA LEU A 47 9.34 3.48 9.11
C LEU A 47 10.19 2.67 8.13
N ALA A 48 11.51 2.85 8.17
CA ALA A 48 12.41 2.23 7.20
C ALA A 48 12.64 0.76 7.55
N ILE A 49 12.14 -0.16 6.69
CA ILE A 49 12.31 -1.62 6.80
C ILE A 49 13.10 -2.14 5.60
N MET A 50 12.73 -1.69 4.39
CA MET A 50 13.42 -1.96 3.13
C MET A 50 14.01 -0.66 2.57
N GLY A 51 15.16 -0.75 1.88
CA GLY A 51 15.80 0.40 1.26
C GLY A 51 16.11 1.48 2.29
N LEU A 52 16.92 1.20 3.32
CA LEU A 52 17.12 2.05 4.51
C LEU A 52 17.68 3.45 4.21
N HIS A 53 18.22 3.66 3.01
CA HIS A 53 18.80 4.93 2.59
C HIS A 53 17.72 5.99 2.25
N PRO A 54 18.08 7.29 2.19
CA PRO A 54 17.15 8.38 1.90
C PRO A 54 16.40 8.24 0.58
N GLU A 55 16.99 7.58 -0.43
CA GLU A 55 16.40 7.34 -1.74
C GLU A 55 15.13 6.48 -1.67
N GLY A 56 15.00 5.63 -0.64
CA GLY A 56 13.78 4.86 -0.38
C GLY A 56 12.62 5.67 0.20
N MET A 57 12.75 7.01 0.31
CA MET A 57 11.70 7.87 0.83
C MET A 57 10.62 8.16 -0.20
N GLN A 58 9.38 7.90 0.18
CA GLN A 58 8.20 8.19 -0.64
C GLN A 58 7.66 9.62 -0.39
N PRO A 59 6.85 10.19 -1.32
CA PRO A 59 6.30 9.60 -2.54
C PRO A 59 7.35 9.33 -3.62
N PHE A 60 7.24 8.17 -4.30
CA PHE A 60 7.95 7.95 -5.56
C PHE A 60 7.24 8.69 -6.68
N THR A 61 8.00 9.24 -7.61
CA THR A 61 7.45 10.04 -8.72
C THR A 61 7.96 9.54 -10.07
N ARG A 62 7.08 9.56 -11.08
CA ARG A 62 7.43 9.18 -12.44
C ARG A 62 6.43 9.81 -13.43
N ASP A 63 6.92 10.42 -14.49
CA ASP A 63 6.12 11.00 -15.59
C ASP A 63 4.91 11.83 -15.14
N GLY A 64 5.09 12.63 -14.07
CA GLY A 64 4.05 13.45 -13.48
C GLY A 64 3.08 12.74 -12.56
N SER A 65 3.17 11.42 -12.45
CA SER A 65 2.45 10.58 -11.47
C SER A 65 3.25 10.44 -10.17
N ALA A 66 2.57 10.10 -9.08
CA ALA A 66 3.21 9.85 -7.78
C ALA A 66 2.52 8.72 -7.01
N LEU A 67 3.27 8.02 -6.18
CA LEU A 67 2.80 6.89 -5.39
C LEU A 67 3.27 6.98 -3.94
N VAL A 68 2.37 6.67 -3.01
CA VAL A 68 2.67 6.32 -1.62
C VAL A 68 2.10 4.94 -1.30
N CYS A 69 2.90 4.11 -0.64
CA CYS A 69 2.52 2.75 -0.25
C CYS A 69 2.97 2.46 1.18
N ASN A 70 2.03 2.11 2.04
CA ASN A 70 2.31 1.46 3.31
C ASN A 70 2.15 -0.05 3.10
N GLY A 71 3.25 -0.75 2.80
CA GLY A 71 3.19 -2.17 2.46
C GLY A 71 4.55 -2.82 2.38
N GLU A 72 4.53 -4.09 2.04
CA GLU A 72 5.67 -4.92 1.68
C GLU A 72 5.32 -5.78 0.47
N ILE A 73 6.14 -5.71 -0.57
CA ILE A 73 5.94 -6.41 -1.83
C ILE A 73 6.87 -7.63 -1.83
N TYR A 74 6.31 -8.79 -1.56
CA TYR A 74 7.08 -10.04 -1.49
C TYR A 74 7.55 -10.47 -2.87
N GLY A 75 8.81 -10.95 -2.94
CA GLY A 75 9.39 -11.38 -4.21
C GLY A 75 9.58 -10.25 -5.23
N PHE A 76 9.77 -9.03 -4.79
CA PHE A 76 9.96 -7.87 -5.67
C PHE A 76 11.26 -7.92 -6.49
N ARG A 77 12.32 -8.58 -5.99
CA ARG A 77 13.64 -8.59 -6.64
C ARG A 77 13.60 -9.16 -8.07
N PRO A 78 13.00 -10.33 -8.36
CA PRO A 78 12.84 -10.82 -9.74
C PRO A 78 11.99 -9.89 -10.62
N ILE A 79 10.99 -9.21 -10.04
CA ILE A 79 10.19 -8.24 -10.78
C ILE A 79 11.04 -7.03 -11.14
N ARG A 80 11.83 -6.52 -10.20
CA ARG A 80 12.77 -5.42 -10.42
C ARG A 80 13.81 -5.77 -11.49
N GLU A 81 14.40 -6.97 -11.44
CA GLU A 81 15.36 -7.45 -12.43
C GLU A 81 14.74 -7.51 -13.84
N ARG A 82 13.51 -8.00 -13.96
CA ARG A 82 12.77 -8.00 -15.22
C ARG A 82 12.56 -6.56 -15.72
N LEU A 83 12.12 -5.65 -14.87
CA LEU A 83 11.90 -4.26 -15.25
C LEU A 83 13.20 -3.59 -15.70
N ILE A 84 14.33 -3.84 -15.02
CA ILE A 84 15.66 -3.35 -15.45
C ILE A 84 16.04 -3.90 -16.82
N ALA A 85 15.84 -5.19 -17.06
CA ALA A 85 16.10 -5.80 -18.37
C ALA A 85 15.25 -5.21 -19.50
N GLU A 86 14.09 -4.66 -19.16
CA GLU A 86 13.17 -3.96 -20.04
C GLU A 86 13.45 -2.45 -20.16
N GLY A 87 14.53 -1.95 -19.52
CA GLY A 87 15.02 -0.58 -19.65
C GLY A 87 14.63 0.36 -18.50
N GLU A 88 14.04 -0.15 -17.42
CA GLU A 88 13.73 0.66 -16.24
C GLU A 88 14.97 0.96 -15.41
N THR A 89 14.94 2.10 -14.72
CA THR A 89 15.96 2.51 -13.75
C THR A 89 15.33 2.74 -12.40
N PHE A 90 16.04 2.40 -11.34
CA PHE A 90 15.60 2.55 -9.95
C PHE A 90 16.64 3.34 -9.17
N GLU A 91 16.21 4.19 -8.26
CA GLU A 91 17.08 5.03 -7.45
C GLU A 91 17.33 4.42 -6.06
N SER A 92 16.43 3.54 -5.60
CA SER A 92 16.51 2.93 -4.27
C SER A 92 16.45 1.40 -4.31
N GLU A 93 16.67 0.80 -3.16
CA GLU A 93 16.46 -0.62 -2.93
C GLU A 93 15.07 -0.91 -2.30
N SER A 94 14.16 0.08 -2.29
CA SER A 94 12.81 -0.11 -1.78
C SER A 94 12.01 -1.05 -2.68
N ASP A 95 11.33 -2.01 -2.06
CA ASP A 95 10.39 -2.91 -2.72
C ASP A 95 9.22 -2.17 -3.39
N CYS A 96 8.77 -1.06 -2.78
CA CYS A 96 7.65 -0.27 -3.28
C CYS A 96 7.98 0.57 -4.54
N GLU A 97 9.25 0.78 -4.87
CA GLU A 97 9.64 1.57 -6.04
C GLU A 97 9.23 0.91 -7.36
N ILE A 98 9.08 -0.43 -7.39
CA ILE A 98 8.62 -1.15 -8.59
C ILE A 98 7.15 -0.87 -8.94
N LEU A 99 6.35 -0.33 -8.01
CA LEU A 99 4.90 -0.23 -8.17
C LEU A 99 4.48 0.77 -9.24
N LEU A 100 5.16 1.92 -9.37
CA LEU A 100 4.85 2.88 -10.44
C LEU A 100 5.15 2.34 -11.84
N PRO A 101 6.32 1.76 -12.12
CA PRO A 101 6.59 1.10 -13.40
C PRO A 101 5.60 -0.04 -13.72
N LEU A 102 5.21 -0.84 -12.72
CA LEU A 102 4.19 -1.87 -12.90
C LEU A 102 2.83 -1.27 -13.26
N TYR A 103 2.41 -0.21 -12.51
CA TYR A 103 1.15 0.46 -12.79
C TYR A 103 1.09 1.06 -14.20
N GLU A 104 2.17 1.64 -14.68
CA GLU A 104 2.24 2.19 -16.03
C GLU A 104 2.07 1.14 -17.14
N ARG A 105 2.54 -0.08 -16.88
CA ARG A 105 2.51 -1.20 -17.84
C ARG A 105 1.22 -1.99 -17.79
N GLU A 106 0.77 -2.31 -16.58
CA GLU A 106 -0.32 -3.24 -16.32
C GLU A 106 -1.63 -2.53 -15.95
N GLY A 107 -1.55 -1.23 -15.63
CA GLY A 107 -2.70 -0.47 -15.15
C GLY A 107 -3.28 -1.03 -13.87
N LEU A 108 -4.60 -1.06 -13.78
CA LEU A 108 -5.33 -1.57 -12.61
C LEU A 108 -5.23 -3.10 -12.44
N ASP A 109 -4.83 -3.83 -13.48
CA ASP A 109 -4.69 -5.29 -13.41
C ASP A 109 -3.48 -5.71 -12.57
N MET A 110 -2.50 -4.82 -12.35
CA MET A 110 -1.35 -5.10 -11.49
C MET A 110 -1.75 -5.60 -10.10
N PHE A 111 -2.88 -5.10 -9.54
CA PHE A 111 -3.33 -5.48 -8.19
C PHE A 111 -3.63 -6.97 -8.04
N ARG A 112 -4.00 -7.66 -9.13
CA ARG A 112 -4.26 -9.11 -9.14
C ARG A 112 -2.97 -9.94 -9.05
N GLY A 113 -1.87 -9.40 -9.57
CA GLY A 113 -0.57 -10.08 -9.66
C GLY A 113 0.33 -9.87 -8.43
N LEU A 114 0.02 -8.92 -7.56
CA LEU A 114 0.86 -8.62 -6.40
C LEU A 114 0.74 -9.70 -5.30
N ASP A 115 1.88 -10.25 -4.91
CA ASP A 115 2.04 -11.01 -3.65
C ASP A 115 2.55 -10.02 -2.59
N ALA A 116 1.63 -9.40 -1.86
CA ALA A 116 1.93 -8.25 -1.02
C ALA A 116 0.90 -8.04 0.09
N GLU A 117 1.32 -7.37 1.15
CA GLU A 117 0.43 -6.70 2.08
C GLU A 117 0.57 -5.19 1.91
N PHE A 118 -0.51 -4.51 1.55
CA PHE A 118 -0.41 -3.10 1.18
C PHE A 118 -1.68 -2.29 1.36
N ALA A 119 -1.47 -1.00 1.57
CA ALA A 119 -2.39 0.08 1.29
C ALA A 119 -1.62 1.10 0.47
N MET A 120 -2.09 1.47 -0.71
CA MET A 120 -1.40 2.42 -1.58
C MET A 120 -2.34 3.46 -2.16
N ILE A 121 -1.77 4.61 -2.50
CA ILE A 121 -2.45 5.71 -3.19
C ILE A 121 -1.53 6.19 -4.31
N ILE A 122 -2.08 6.28 -5.51
CA ILE A 122 -1.40 6.76 -6.71
C ILE A 122 -2.13 8.01 -7.19
N TYR A 123 -1.40 9.09 -7.43
CA TYR A 123 -1.87 10.15 -8.31
C TYR A 123 -1.45 9.78 -9.74
N ASP A 124 -2.43 9.53 -10.57
CA ASP A 124 -2.23 9.22 -11.99
C ASP A 124 -2.40 10.49 -12.83
N ALA A 125 -1.29 11.00 -13.34
CA ALA A 125 -1.29 12.23 -14.16
C ALA A 125 -2.07 12.08 -15.47
N LYS A 126 -2.10 10.88 -16.06
CA LYS A 126 -2.83 10.61 -17.32
C LYS A 126 -4.34 10.60 -17.10
N ARG A 127 -4.79 10.09 -15.94
CA ARG A 127 -6.21 10.13 -15.53
C ARG A 127 -6.61 11.47 -14.93
N GLY A 128 -5.65 12.23 -14.39
CA GLY A 128 -5.90 13.42 -13.59
C GLY A 128 -6.63 13.11 -12.27
N GLY A 129 -6.42 11.90 -11.70
CA GLY A 129 -7.19 11.40 -10.58
C GLY A 129 -6.37 10.55 -9.59
N LEU A 130 -7.01 10.23 -8.45
CA LEU A 130 -6.44 9.29 -7.49
C LEU A 130 -6.89 7.86 -7.80
N VAL A 131 -5.94 6.95 -7.71
CA VAL A 131 -6.17 5.50 -7.60
C VAL A 131 -5.72 5.08 -6.22
N ALA A 132 -6.53 4.31 -5.50
CA ALA A 132 -6.15 3.74 -4.23
C ALA A 132 -6.47 2.24 -4.22
N ALA A 133 -5.66 1.45 -3.51
CA ALA A 133 -5.92 0.01 -3.41
C ALA A 133 -5.46 -0.53 -2.05
N ARG A 134 -6.14 -1.61 -1.61
CA ARG A 134 -5.85 -2.31 -0.37
C ARG A 134 -5.72 -3.81 -0.61
N ASP A 135 -4.77 -4.44 0.07
CA ASP A 135 -4.53 -5.88 -0.05
C ASP A 135 -5.77 -6.75 0.18
N PRO A 136 -5.80 -8.00 -0.35
CA PRO A 136 -7.00 -8.84 -0.33
C PRO A 136 -7.54 -9.19 1.05
N ILE A 137 -6.68 -9.19 2.09
CA ILE A 137 -7.05 -9.52 3.47
C ILE A 137 -7.28 -8.26 4.30
N GLY A 138 -6.73 -7.10 3.84
CA GLY A 138 -6.76 -5.83 4.56
C GLY A 138 -5.77 -5.78 5.72
N ILE A 139 -4.61 -6.42 5.57
CA ILE A 139 -3.53 -6.42 6.57
C ILE A 139 -3.07 -4.99 6.84
N ARG A 140 -2.89 -4.20 5.79
CA ARG A 140 -2.57 -2.79 5.94
C ARG A 140 -3.85 -1.96 6.04
N PRO A 141 -3.95 -1.09 7.05
CA PRO A 141 -5.14 -0.26 7.22
C PRO A 141 -5.21 0.83 6.16
N LEU A 142 -6.43 1.07 5.66
CA LEU A 142 -6.77 2.20 4.80
C LEU A 142 -8.21 2.62 5.09
N TYR A 143 -8.42 3.92 5.21
CA TYR A 143 -9.72 4.56 5.41
C TYR A 143 -9.93 5.65 4.37
N TYR A 144 -11.18 6.02 4.16
CA TYR A 144 -11.53 7.11 3.27
C TYR A 144 -12.74 7.89 3.78
N GLY A 145 -12.95 9.04 3.20
CA GLY A 145 -14.13 9.86 3.37
C GLY A 145 -14.18 10.94 2.31
N TYR A 146 -15.26 11.69 2.32
CA TYR A 146 -15.48 12.77 1.36
C TYR A 146 -15.50 14.11 2.10
N ASP A 147 -14.84 15.11 1.53
CA ASP A 147 -14.88 16.48 2.03
C ASP A 147 -16.22 17.16 1.74
N ALA A 148 -16.34 18.44 2.10
CA ALA A 148 -17.58 19.22 1.93
C ALA A 148 -17.98 19.44 0.44
N GLU A 149 -17.05 19.28 -0.48
CA GLU A 149 -17.26 19.42 -1.92
C GLU A 149 -17.36 18.05 -2.63
N GLY A 150 -17.28 16.95 -1.88
CA GLY A 150 -17.40 15.60 -2.39
C GLY A 150 -16.08 15.03 -2.94
N ALA A 151 -14.95 15.68 -2.70
CA ALA A 151 -13.65 15.12 -3.05
C ALA A 151 -13.20 14.08 -2.02
N ILE A 152 -12.61 12.98 -2.51
CA ILE A 152 -12.21 11.85 -1.66
C ILE A 152 -10.85 12.10 -1.01
N ILE A 153 -10.74 11.70 0.27
CA ILE A 153 -9.49 11.66 1.03
C ILE A 153 -9.25 10.24 1.48
N PHE A 154 -8.04 9.73 1.29
CA PHE A 154 -7.59 8.43 1.79
C PHE A 154 -6.55 8.64 2.87
N ALA A 155 -6.57 7.80 3.93
CA ALA A 155 -5.55 7.83 4.97
C ALA A 155 -5.39 6.46 5.65
N SER A 156 -4.24 6.24 6.26
CA SER A 156 -3.92 4.98 6.95
C SER A 156 -4.83 4.71 8.15
N GLU A 157 -5.25 5.73 8.89
CA GLU A 157 -6.08 5.56 10.08
C GLU A 157 -7.26 6.53 10.11
N ALA A 158 -8.37 6.09 10.70
CA ALA A 158 -9.59 6.89 10.82
C ALA A 158 -9.34 8.26 11.46
N LYS A 159 -8.47 8.33 12.48
CA LYS A 159 -8.16 9.58 13.17
C LYS A 159 -7.54 10.66 12.29
N ASN A 160 -6.87 10.27 11.18
CA ASN A 160 -6.34 11.24 10.21
C ASN A 160 -7.46 12.05 9.55
N LEU A 161 -8.61 11.42 9.33
CA LEU A 161 -9.75 11.97 8.58
C LEU A 161 -10.73 12.74 9.47
N VAL A 162 -10.67 12.56 10.80
CA VAL A 162 -11.57 13.26 11.73
C VAL A 162 -11.37 14.77 11.65
N GLY A 163 -12.45 15.47 11.29
CA GLY A 163 -12.47 16.92 11.07
C GLY A 163 -12.17 17.36 9.64
N LEU A 164 -11.77 16.42 8.75
CA LEU A 164 -11.54 16.69 7.32
C LEU A 164 -12.70 16.23 6.44
N VAL A 165 -13.43 15.21 6.88
CA VAL A 165 -14.53 14.58 6.15
C VAL A 165 -15.76 14.45 7.04
N HIS A 166 -16.94 14.28 6.44
CA HIS A 166 -18.17 14.10 7.19
C HIS A 166 -18.25 12.69 7.81
N ASP A 167 -18.07 11.65 6.99
CA ASP A 167 -18.09 10.25 7.41
C ASP A 167 -16.76 9.58 7.12
N VAL A 168 -16.28 8.81 8.09
CA VAL A 168 -15.04 8.02 7.94
C VAL A 168 -15.40 6.57 7.74
N MET A 169 -14.97 6.00 6.60
CA MET A 169 -15.27 4.62 6.23
C MET A 169 -13.99 3.81 6.05
N PRO A 170 -13.99 2.52 6.43
CA PRO A 170 -12.89 1.61 6.11
C PRO A 170 -12.86 1.33 4.60
N PHE A 171 -11.68 1.36 4.01
CA PHE A 171 -11.50 0.94 2.61
C PHE A 171 -11.65 -0.59 2.53
N PRO A 172 -12.50 -1.13 1.64
CA PRO A 172 -12.77 -2.57 1.59
C PRO A 172 -11.52 -3.34 1.15
N PRO A 173 -11.17 -4.47 1.82
CA PRO A 173 -10.09 -5.35 1.39
C PRO A 173 -10.32 -5.90 -0.02
N GLY A 174 -9.24 -6.17 -0.76
CA GLY A 174 -9.32 -6.73 -2.10
C GLY A 174 -9.97 -5.82 -3.14
N HIS A 175 -10.02 -4.52 -2.86
CA HIS A 175 -10.60 -3.54 -3.78
C HIS A 175 -9.56 -2.50 -4.19
N TYR A 176 -9.82 -1.90 -5.34
CA TYR A 176 -9.24 -0.62 -5.71
C TYR A 176 -10.33 0.43 -5.95
N TYR A 177 -9.95 1.68 -5.79
CA TYR A 177 -10.73 2.85 -6.18
C TYR A 177 -10.07 3.50 -7.39
N ALA A 178 -10.85 3.77 -8.42
CA ALA A 178 -10.45 4.55 -9.59
C ALA A 178 -11.69 5.14 -10.24
N ASP A 179 -11.58 6.32 -10.84
CA ASP A 179 -12.65 6.99 -11.60
C ASP A 179 -13.98 7.08 -10.82
N GLY A 180 -13.90 7.36 -9.51
CA GLY A 180 -15.06 7.50 -8.63
C GLY A 180 -15.70 6.18 -8.17
N LYS A 181 -15.10 5.03 -8.43
CA LYS A 181 -15.68 3.70 -8.17
C LYS A 181 -14.75 2.80 -7.39
N PHE A 182 -15.34 2.01 -6.48
CA PHE A 182 -14.69 0.87 -5.86
C PHE A 182 -14.93 -0.38 -6.71
N THR A 183 -13.88 -1.12 -7.00
CA THR A 183 -13.93 -2.36 -7.77
C THR A 183 -13.22 -3.46 -7.02
N CYS A 184 -13.89 -4.59 -6.80
CA CYS A 184 -13.28 -5.79 -6.23
C CYS A 184 -12.34 -6.43 -7.27
N TYR A 185 -11.06 -6.54 -6.93
CA TYR A 185 -10.10 -7.27 -7.77
C TYR A 185 -9.82 -8.67 -7.22
N ARG A 186 -10.03 -8.92 -5.91
CA ARG A 186 -9.87 -10.23 -5.29
C ARG A 186 -10.76 -10.37 -4.06
N ASP A 187 -11.64 -11.36 -4.09
CA ASP A 187 -12.50 -11.73 -2.97
C ASP A 187 -11.94 -13.01 -2.32
N MET A 188 -11.43 -12.87 -1.07
CA MET A 188 -10.88 -13.99 -0.30
C MET A 188 -11.96 -14.83 0.38
N THR A 189 -13.23 -14.40 0.33
CA THR A 189 -14.36 -15.16 0.89
C THR A 189 -14.96 -16.12 -0.13
N HIS A 190 -14.63 -15.94 -1.41
CA HIS A 190 -15.08 -16.82 -2.49
C HIS A 190 -14.22 -18.08 -2.54
N VAL A 191 -14.85 -19.24 -2.49
CA VAL A 191 -14.20 -20.56 -2.57
C VAL A 191 -14.61 -21.22 -3.88
N ASP A 192 -13.66 -21.39 -4.80
CA ASP A 192 -13.88 -21.99 -6.11
C ASP A 192 -14.03 -23.52 -6.03
N ALA A 193 -13.32 -24.17 -5.08
CA ALA A 193 -13.32 -25.60 -4.88
C ALA A 193 -13.05 -25.98 -3.43
N VAL A 194 -13.62 -27.10 -3.00
CA VAL A 194 -13.34 -27.72 -1.72
C VAL A 194 -12.20 -28.72 -1.89
N CYS A 195 -11.23 -28.71 -0.97
CA CYS A 195 -10.14 -29.69 -0.95
C CYS A 195 -10.68 -31.08 -0.55
N GLU A 196 -10.41 -32.08 -1.37
CA GLU A 196 -10.83 -33.50 -1.12
C GLU A 196 -9.63 -34.39 -0.76
N ASP A 197 -8.46 -33.81 -0.48
CA ASP A 197 -7.26 -34.54 -0.06
C ASP A 197 -7.47 -35.23 1.29
N ASP A 198 -6.69 -36.28 1.57
CA ASP A 198 -6.67 -36.90 2.88
C ASP A 198 -6.04 -35.99 3.95
N LEU A 199 -6.29 -36.29 5.22
CA LEU A 199 -5.85 -35.47 6.35
C LEU A 199 -4.33 -35.28 6.40
N GLU A 200 -3.53 -36.30 6.07
CA GLU A 200 -2.06 -36.25 6.12
C GLU A 200 -1.53 -35.29 5.06
N THR A 201 -2.07 -35.36 3.84
CA THR A 201 -1.77 -34.45 2.73
C THR A 201 -2.14 -33.01 3.07
N VAL A 202 -3.34 -32.79 3.63
CA VAL A 202 -3.80 -31.46 4.05
C VAL A 202 -2.87 -30.86 5.10
N CYS A 203 -2.51 -31.63 6.15
CA CYS A 203 -1.61 -31.17 7.21
C CYS A 203 -0.21 -30.83 6.66
N THR A 204 0.32 -31.65 5.76
CA THR A 204 1.60 -31.40 5.09
C THR A 204 1.57 -30.12 4.29
N ASN A 205 0.55 -29.93 3.45
CA ASN A 205 0.39 -28.75 2.62
C ASN A 205 0.23 -27.47 3.46
N ILE A 206 -0.52 -27.51 4.55
CA ILE A 206 -0.66 -26.37 5.48
C ILE A 206 0.70 -26.02 6.09
N ARG A 207 1.44 -27.00 6.59
CA ARG A 207 2.77 -26.80 7.18
C ARG A 207 3.74 -26.16 6.19
N GLU A 208 3.81 -26.67 4.96
CA GLU A 208 4.71 -26.17 3.94
C GLU A 208 4.36 -24.73 3.54
N LYS A 209 3.07 -24.44 3.35
CA LYS A 209 2.60 -23.08 3.03
C LYS A 209 2.87 -22.11 4.17
N LEU A 210 2.70 -22.53 5.43
CA LEU A 210 2.98 -21.70 6.59
C LEU A 210 4.49 -21.38 6.68
N ILE A 211 5.36 -22.38 6.52
CA ILE A 211 6.81 -22.19 6.51
C ILE A 211 7.21 -21.23 5.38
N ALA A 212 6.74 -21.45 4.16
CA ALA A 212 7.02 -20.61 3.02
C ALA A 212 6.52 -19.17 3.25
N GLY A 213 5.34 -19.01 3.84
CA GLY A 213 4.78 -17.70 4.21
C GLY A 213 5.62 -16.95 5.24
N VAL A 214 6.17 -17.64 6.24
CA VAL A 214 7.10 -17.05 7.21
C VAL A 214 8.40 -16.68 6.52
N GLN A 215 8.98 -17.58 5.71
CA GLN A 215 10.25 -17.33 5.01
C GLN A 215 10.21 -16.09 4.12
N LYS A 216 9.10 -15.84 3.40
CA LYS A 216 8.93 -14.63 2.61
C LYS A 216 9.06 -13.34 3.43
N ARG A 217 8.63 -13.36 4.69
CA ARG A 217 8.62 -12.20 5.59
C ARG A 217 9.95 -11.97 6.30
N LEU A 218 10.95 -12.81 6.04
CA LEU A 218 12.31 -12.63 6.56
C LEU A 218 13.18 -11.73 5.66
N ASP A 219 12.71 -11.37 4.48
CA ASP A 219 13.40 -10.44 3.58
C ASP A 219 13.19 -9.01 4.07
N ALA A 220 14.15 -8.51 4.82
CA ALA A 220 14.17 -7.14 5.34
C ALA A 220 15.62 -6.65 5.49
N ASP A 221 15.85 -5.38 5.18
CA ASP A 221 17.16 -4.74 5.38
C ASP A 221 17.36 -4.29 6.84
N ALA A 222 16.26 -4.05 7.56
CA ALA A 222 16.28 -3.77 8.99
C ALA A 222 16.51 -5.06 9.80
N PRO A 223 17.20 -4.97 10.97
CA PRO A 223 17.37 -6.11 11.86
C PRO A 223 16.04 -6.70 12.31
N LEU A 224 15.89 -8.02 12.19
CA LEU A 224 14.70 -8.76 12.60
C LEU A 224 14.86 -9.36 13.99
N GLY A 225 13.78 -9.33 14.77
CA GLY A 225 13.66 -10.01 16.05
C GLY A 225 12.30 -10.71 16.15
N PHE A 226 12.27 -11.81 16.89
CA PHE A 226 11.06 -12.61 17.07
C PHE A 226 10.71 -12.75 18.55
N LEU A 227 9.43 -12.61 18.85
CA LEU A 227 8.89 -12.95 20.17
C LEU A 227 8.26 -14.32 20.07
N LEU A 228 8.73 -15.26 20.90
CA LEU A 228 8.21 -16.63 20.96
C LEU A 228 7.62 -16.88 22.34
N SER A 229 6.29 -16.92 22.41
CA SER A 229 5.57 -17.12 23.68
C SER A 229 5.43 -18.61 24.07
N GLY A 230 5.60 -19.55 23.11
CA GLY A 230 5.29 -20.95 23.27
C GLY A 230 3.80 -21.29 23.16
N GLY A 231 2.95 -20.31 22.83
CA GLY A 231 1.56 -20.52 22.46
C GLY A 231 1.39 -21.10 21.05
N LEU A 232 0.14 -21.37 20.66
CA LEU A 232 -0.18 -21.84 19.31
C LEU A 232 0.01 -20.75 18.25
N ASP A 233 -0.25 -19.50 18.64
CA ASP A 233 -0.16 -18.32 17.77
C ASP A 233 1.28 -17.76 17.68
#